data_d65dacadbb39a0c280387461971310dd
#
_entry.id   d65dacadbb39a0c280387461971310dd
#
_cell.length_a   1.000
_cell.length_b   1.000
_cell.length_c   1.000
_cell.angle_alpha   90.00
_cell.angle_beta   90.00
_cell.angle_gamma   90.00
#
_symmetry.space_group_name_H-M   'P 1'
#
loop_
_entity.id
_entity.type
_entity.pdbx_description
1 polymer ?
#
loop_
_entity_poly.entity_id
_entity_poly.type
_entity_poly.pdbx_seq_one_letter_code
_entity_poly.pdbx_strand_id
1 'polypeptide(L)'
;MDNENRPIEKSAPYKNLITTILNANAAADIKKMFNGKTVFQYSKPVGLMGFLLSCEKNKKALILDFFAGSGTTGQAVLEKNMEDGGNRHFILCTNNENNICEEVTYQRLKTVITGKCADGSQYSEGLPANLKYYKTDFVDKESEEIYDDLLEHTKEMIQLQYGVKVDNQKYIMIMDDDEMDEFEKHFDEFKDIEVVFINQDVLLSTSQEKLLQNINTKIIPDCYFDFELREVGELW
;
A
#
# COMPACT_ATOMS: atom_id res chain seq x y z
N MET A 1 -21.94 -17.73 -27.15
CA MET A 1 -22.00 -16.33 -27.58
C MET A 1 -22.75 -15.58 -26.50
N ASP A 2 -22.25 -14.46 -26.05
CA ASP A 2 -22.98 -13.55 -25.15
C ASP A 2 -24.03 -12.74 -25.95
N ASN A 3 -24.77 -11.87 -25.26
CA ASN A 3 -25.79 -11.02 -25.88
C ASN A 3 -25.24 -10.03 -26.93
N GLU A 4 -23.91 -9.91 -27.04
CA GLU A 4 -23.20 -9.06 -28.02
C GLU A 4 -22.49 -9.90 -29.10
N ASN A 5 -22.86 -11.17 -29.23
CA ASN A 5 -22.34 -12.11 -30.24
C ASN A 5 -20.82 -12.41 -30.13
N ARG A 6 -20.23 -12.24 -28.92
CA ARG A 6 -18.84 -12.59 -28.65
C ARG A 6 -18.73 -14.04 -28.16
N PRO A 7 -17.63 -14.76 -28.48
CA PRO A 7 -17.40 -16.09 -27.95
C PRO A 7 -17.37 -16.06 -26.42
N ILE A 8 -18.23 -16.84 -25.78
CA ILE A 8 -18.12 -17.06 -24.32
C ILE A 8 -16.92 -17.96 -24.07
N GLU A 9 -15.85 -17.44 -23.51
CA GLU A 9 -14.79 -18.30 -22.98
C GLU A 9 -15.35 -19.15 -21.84
N LYS A 10 -15.46 -20.45 -22.09
CA LYS A 10 -15.82 -21.41 -21.05
C LYS A 10 -14.62 -21.56 -20.10
N SER A 11 -14.54 -20.76 -19.06
CA SER A 11 -13.61 -20.99 -17.98
C SER A 11 -14.09 -22.19 -17.16
N ALA A 12 -13.21 -23.16 -16.92
CA ALA A 12 -13.49 -24.23 -15.96
C ALA A 12 -13.57 -23.60 -14.54
N PRO A 13 -14.51 -24.05 -13.69
CA PRO A 13 -14.57 -23.57 -12.32
C PRO A 13 -13.27 -23.93 -11.57
N TYR A 14 -12.88 -23.06 -10.65
CA TYR A 14 -11.73 -23.32 -9.78
C TYR A 14 -11.97 -24.57 -8.95
N LYS A 15 -10.96 -25.45 -8.88
CA LYS A 15 -11.02 -26.64 -8.04
C LYS A 15 -10.77 -26.27 -6.58
N ASN A 16 -11.55 -26.85 -5.68
CA ASN A 16 -11.35 -26.70 -4.23
C ASN A 16 -10.19 -27.54 -3.68
N LEU A 17 -9.64 -28.45 -4.48
CA LEU A 17 -8.47 -29.26 -4.13
C LEU A 17 -7.32 -28.91 -5.07
N ILE A 18 -6.23 -28.35 -4.49
CA ILE A 18 -5.01 -27.99 -5.19
C ILE A 18 -3.96 -29.05 -4.90
N THR A 19 -3.60 -29.86 -5.88
CA THR A 19 -2.63 -30.96 -5.73
C THR A 19 -1.28 -30.69 -6.38
N THR A 20 -1.18 -29.61 -7.15
CA THR A 20 0.02 -29.28 -7.96
C THR A 20 1.00 -28.35 -7.25
N ILE A 21 0.60 -27.72 -6.15
CA ILE A 21 1.41 -26.75 -5.41
C ILE A 21 1.86 -27.38 -4.10
N LEU A 22 3.16 -27.56 -3.94
CA LEU A 22 3.75 -28.21 -2.75
C LEU A 22 4.37 -27.20 -1.81
N ASN A 23 4.14 -27.35 -0.51
CA ASN A 23 4.74 -26.52 0.54
C ASN A 23 6.28 -26.61 0.59
N ALA A 24 6.85 -27.74 0.17
CA ALA A 24 8.30 -27.92 0.13
C ALA A 24 9.02 -26.86 -0.72
N ASN A 25 8.40 -26.39 -1.79
CA ASN A 25 8.96 -25.38 -2.68
C ASN A 25 9.15 -24.03 -1.95
N ALA A 26 8.21 -23.67 -1.08
CA ALA A 26 8.28 -22.41 -0.32
C ALA A 26 9.50 -22.34 0.59
N ALA A 27 9.86 -23.43 1.23
CA ALA A 27 11.06 -23.49 2.10
C ALA A 27 12.36 -23.36 1.29
N ALA A 28 12.39 -23.93 0.08
CA ALA A 28 13.53 -23.82 -0.82
C ALA A 28 13.72 -22.40 -1.34
N ASP A 29 12.63 -21.73 -1.72
CA ASP A 29 12.64 -20.35 -2.23
C ASP A 29 13.16 -19.36 -1.16
N ILE A 30 12.64 -19.49 0.07
CA ILE A 30 13.14 -18.67 1.20
C ILE A 30 14.64 -18.90 1.44
N LYS A 31 15.06 -20.16 1.53
CA LYS A 31 16.48 -20.48 1.73
C LYS A 31 17.38 -19.87 0.65
N LYS A 32 16.92 -19.85 -0.60
CA LYS A 32 17.65 -19.28 -1.72
C LYS A 32 17.86 -17.77 -1.57
N MET A 33 16.82 -17.05 -1.08
CA MET A 33 16.90 -15.61 -0.81
C MET A 33 17.79 -15.27 0.38
N PHE A 34 17.93 -16.18 1.33
CA PHE A 34 18.63 -15.99 2.60
C PHE A 34 19.87 -16.87 2.74
N ASN A 35 20.59 -17.11 1.65
CA ASN A 35 21.89 -17.80 1.63
C ASN A 35 21.87 -19.19 2.28
N GLY A 36 20.81 -19.94 2.05
CA GLY A 36 20.64 -21.28 2.59
C GLY A 36 20.13 -21.31 4.04
N LYS A 37 19.93 -20.16 4.68
CA LYS A 37 19.44 -20.10 6.07
C LYS A 37 17.93 -20.35 6.13
N THR A 38 17.50 -21.06 7.17
CA THR A 38 16.07 -21.22 7.47
C THR A 38 15.63 -20.07 8.38
N VAL A 39 15.16 -18.97 7.79
CA VAL A 39 14.70 -17.78 8.53
C VAL A 39 13.20 -17.82 8.85
N PHE A 40 12.44 -18.68 8.17
CA PHE A 40 11.01 -18.86 8.40
C PHE A 40 10.59 -20.30 8.06
N GLN A 41 9.94 -20.98 9.01
CA GLN A 41 9.67 -22.42 8.87
C GLN A 41 8.44 -22.77 8.01
N TYR A 42 7.40 -21.94 8.05
CA TYR A 42 6.08 -22.26 7.49
C TYR A 42 5.66 -21.28 6.38
N SER A 43 6.62 -20.86 5.56
CA SER A 43 6.29 -20.03 4.39
C SER A 43 5.28 -20.72 3.50
N LYS A 44 4.30 -19.98 2.99
CA LYS A 44 3.38 -20.49 1.99
C LYS A 44 4.02 -20.44 0.61
N PRO A 45 3.69 -21.38 -0.29
CA PRO A 45 4.17 -21.32 -1.68
C PRO A 45 3.63 -20.09 -2.40
N VAL A 46 4.49 -19.38 -3.14
CA VAL A 46 4.08 -18.24 -3.97
C VAL A 46 3.00 -18.63 -4.96
N GLY A 47 3.15 -19.82 -5.59
CA GLY A 47 2.14 -20.34 -6.51
C GLY A 47 0.75 -20.53 -5.91
N LEU A 48 0.65 -20.82 -4.60
CA LEU A 48 -0.66 -20.90 -3.92
C LEU A 48 -1.31 -19.50 -3.83
N MET A 49 -0.55 -18.49 -3.43
CA MET A 49 -1.05 -17.13 -3.39
C MET A 49 -1.36 -16.61 -4.80
N GLY A 50 -0.53 -16.91 -5.79
CA GLY A 50 -0.79 -16.60 -7.20
C GLY A 50 -2.08 -17.25 -7.73
N PHE A 51 -2.35 -18.50 -7.35
CA PHE A 51 -3.61 -19.15 -7.68
C PHE A 51 -4.81 -18.45 -7.05
N LEU A 52 -4.74 -18.08 -5.78
CA LEU A 52 -5.81 -17.33 -5.08
C LEU A 52 -6.04 -15.96 -5.73
N LEU A 53 -4.97 -15.25 -6.06
CA LEU A 53 -5.05 -13.98 -6.79
C LEU A 53 -5.68 -14.11 -8.17
N SER A 54 -5.54 -15.26 -8.83
CA SER A 54 -6.18 -15.53 -10.11
C SER A 54 -7.71 -15.66 -10.02
N CYS A 55 -8.26 -15.88 -8.81
CA CYS A 55 -9.70 -15.88 -8.59
C CYS A 55 -10.29 -14.45 -8.64
N GLU A 56 -9.47 -13.41 -8.45
CA GLU A 56 -9.87 -12.01 -8.57
C GLU A 56 -9.53 -11.49 -9.99
N LYS A 57 -10.56 -11.03 -10.70
CA LYS A 57 -10.43 -10.54 -12.07
C LYS A 57 -9.93 -9.10 -12.15
N ASN A 58 -10.08 -8.34 -11.07
CA ASN A 58 -9.64 -6.95 -11.04
C ASN A 58 -8.11 -6.86 -10.98
N LYS A 59 -7.50 -6.52 -12.11
CA LYS A 59 -6.05 -6.34 -12.23
C LYS A 59 -5.50 -5.10 -11.51
N LYS A 60 -6.37 -4.29 -10.90
CA LYS A 60 -6.03 -3.10 -10.09
C LYS A 60 -6.48 -3.27 -8.64
N ALA A 61 -6.76 -4.50 -8.19
CA ALA A 61 -7.21 -4.78 -6.83
C ALA A 61 -6.16 -4.35 -5.79
N LEU A 62 -6.62 -3.88 -4.64
CA LEU A 62 -5.82 -3.73 -3.44
C LEU A 62 -5.94 -5.01 -2.62
N ILE A 63 -4.82 -5.65 -2.33
CA ILE A 63 -4.72 -6.90 -1.58
C ILE A 63 -4.23 -6.60 -0.16
N LEU A 64 -5.00 -7.00 0.83
CA LEU A 64 -4.67 -6.82 2.24
C LEU A 64 -4.37 -8.18 2.89
N ASP A 65 -3.21 -8.28 3.55
CA ASP A 65 -2.79 -9.46 4.32
C ASP A 65 -2.38 -9.03 5.73
N PHE A 66 -3.24 -9.32 6.72
CA PHE A 66 -3.00 -8.97 8.13
C PHE A 66 -1.96 -9.84 8.82
N PHE A 67 -1.57 -10.95 8.21
CA PHE A 67 -0.63 -11.90 8.78
C PHE A 67 0.47 -12.24 7.77
N ALA A 68 1.17 -11.21 7.32
CA ALA A 68 2.13 -11.26 6.22
C ALA A 68 3.17 -12.38 6.35
N GLY A 69 3.52 -12.76 7.59
CA GLY A 69 4.51 -13.79 7.84
C GLY A 69 5.81 -13.53 7.10
N SER A 70 6.15 -14.38 6.16
CA SER A 70 7.34 -14.20 5.32
C SER A 70 7.14 -13.30 4.09
N GLY A 71 5.99 -12.64 3.91
CA GLY A 71 5.72 -11.75 2.78
C GLY A 71 5.38 -12.45 1.45
N THR A 72 4.90 -13.69 1.50
CA THR A 72 4.57 -14.48 0.29
C THR A 72 3.52 -13.80 -0.57
N THR A 73 2.50 -13.20 0.05
CA THR A 73 1.41 -12.48 -0.65
C THR A 73 1.96 -11.33 -1.49
N GLY A 74 2.85 -10.51 -0.93
CA GLY A 74 3.47 -9.41 -1.65
C GLY A 74 4.25 -9.86 -2.87
N GLN A 75 5.08 -10.91 -2.73
CA GLN A 75 5.79 -11.50 -3.87
C GLN A 75 4.82 -12.00 -4.94
N ALA A 76 3.77 -12.72 -4.55
CA ALA A 76 2.78 -13.24 -5.50
C ALA A 76 2.06 -12.12 -6.28
N VAL A 77 1.76 -10.99 -5.62
CA VAL A 77 1.17 -9.82 -6.29
C VAL A 77 2.13 -9.23 -7.33
N LEU A 78 3.41 -9.07 -6.99
CA LEU A 78 4.42 -8.55 -7.91
C LEU A 78 4.62 -9.47 -9.12
N GLU A 79 4.74 -10.78 -8.89
CA GLU A 79 4.86 -11.77 -9.96
C GLU A 79 3.61 -11.78 -10.84
N LYS A 80 2.41 -11.70 -10.25
CA LYS A 80 1.16 -11.68 -11.01
C LYS A 80 1.01 -10.41 -11.86
N ASN A 81 1.42 -9.26 -11.36
CA ASN A 81 1.44 -8.01 -12.13
C ASN A 81 2.38 -8.12 -13.34
N MET A 82 3.55 -8.72 -13.14
CA MET A 82 4.50 -8.95 -14.24
C MET A 82 3.96 -9.92 -15.28
N GLU A 83 3.27 -11.00 -14.84
CA GLU A 83 2.71 -12.02 -15.70
C GLU A 83 1.60 -11.49 -16.61
N ASP A 84 0.67 -10.69 -16.06
CA ASP A 84 -0.58 -10.31 -16.74
C ASP A 84 -0.71 -8.83 -17.06
N GLY A 85 0.34 -8.04 -16.82
CA GLY A 85 0.35 -6.58 -16.99
C GLY A 85 -0.61 -5.86 -16.04
N GLY A 86 -0.90 -6.43 -14.89
CA GLY A 86 -1.75 -5.84 -13.87
C GLY A 86 -1.04 -4.74 -13.09
N ASN A 87 -1.84 -3.96 -12.36
CA ASN A 87 -1.36 -2.94 -11.42
C ASN A 87 -2.07 -3.12 -10.07
N ARG A 88 -1.95 -4.34 -9.50
CA ARG A 88 -2.44 -4.63 -8.16
C ARG A 88 -1.50 -4.05 -7.14
N HIS A 89 -2.06 -3.59 -6.05
CA HIS A 89 -1.32 -3.10 -4.88
C HIS A 89 -1.50 -4.07 -3.72
N PHE A 90 -0.62 -3.99 -2.74
CA PHE A 90 -0.78 -4.78 -1.52
C PHE A 90 -0.43 -3.96 -0.28
N ILE A 91 -1.10 -4.31 0.82
CA ILE A 91 -0.78 -3.87 2.17
C ILE A 91 -0.54 -5.13 2.98
N LEU A 92 0.63 -5.22 3.59
CA LEU A 92 1.03 -6.34 4.43
C LEU A 92 1.18 -5.85 5.87
N CYS A 93 0.50 -6.50 6.80
CA CYS A 93 0.59 -6.20 8.22
C CYS A 93 1.23 -7.36 8.96
N THR A 94 2.05 -7.06 9.95
CA THR A 94 2.62 -8.05 10.88
C THR A 94 2.90 -7.38 12.21
N ASN A 95 2.82 -8.15 13.29
CA ASN A 95 3.16 -7.70 14.65
C ASN A 95 4.66 -7.56 14.90
N ASN A 96 5.48 -7.83 13.91
CA ASN A 96 6.95 -7.79 13.96
C ASN A 96 7.57 -8.65 15.09
N GLU A 97 6.89 -9.70 15.53
CA GLU A 97 7.41 -10.63 16.52
C GLU A 97 8.73 -11.25 16.03
N ASN A 98 9.75 -11.25 16.88
CA ASN A 98 11.12 -11.68 16.54
C ASN A 98 11.71 -10.95 15.32
N ASN A 99 11.38 -9.69 15.11
CA ASN A 99 11.82 -8.84 14.00
C ASN A 99 11.48 -9.42 12.61
N ILE A 100 10.41 -10.19 12.51
CA ILE A 100 10.02 -10.87 11.25
C ILE A 100 9.78 -9.88 10.11
N CYS A 101 9.29 -8.69 10.42
CA CYS A 101 9.04 -7.67 9.40
C CYS A 101 10.34 -7.20 8.76
N GLU A 102 11.29 -6.74 9.55
CA GLU A 102 12.55 -6.20 9.06
C GLU A 102 13.47 -7.29 8.48
N GLU A 103 13.57 -8.41 9.20
CA GLU A 103 14.55 -9.42 8.86
C GLU A 103 14.10 -10.44 7.81
N VAL A 104 12.79 -10.63 7.66
CA VAL A 104 12.25 -11.64 6.72
C VAL A 104 11.35 -11.02 5.68
N THR A 105 10.23 -10.40 6.09
CA THR A 105 9.19 -9.91 5.15
C THR A 105 9.74 -8.84 4.22
N TYR A 106 10.34 -7.79 4.79
CA TYR A 106 10.93 -6.68 4.05
C TYR A 106 12.10 -7.14 3.18
N GLN A 107 13.01 -7.97 3.72
CA GLN A 107 14.16 -8.45 2.97
C GLN A 107 13.76 -9.34 1.79
N ARG A 108 12.73 -10.18 1.96
CA ARG A 108 12.16 -10.96 0.84
C ARG A 108 11.68 -10.06 -0.27
N LEU A 109 10.81 -9.09 0.05
CA LEU A 109 10.25 -8.18 -0.96
C LEU A 109 11.35 -7.34 -1.62
N LYS A 110 12.30 -6.85 -0.84
CA LYS A 110 13.47 -6.16 -1.37
C LYS A 110 14.26 -7.04 -2.34
N THR A 111 14.50 -8.30 -2.00
CA THR A 111 15.18 -9.28 -2.87
C THR A 111 14.40 -9.50 -4.17
N VAL A 112 13.08 -9.65 -4.10
CA VAL A 112 12.22 -9.83 -5.28
C VAL A 112 12.25 -8.61 -6.19
N ILE A 113 12.19 -7.41 -5.62
CA ILE A 113 12.17 -6.14 -6.37
C ILE A 113 13.54 -5.86 -6.99
N THR A 114 14.61 -5.99 -6.20
CA THR A 114 15.96 -5.63 -6.67
C THR A 114 16.66 -6.73 -7.45
N GLY A 115 16.18 -7.97 -7.33
CA GLY A 115 16.83 -9.17 -7.87
C GLY A 115 18.09 -9.60 -7.09
N LYS A 116 18.39 -8.95 -5.93
CA LYS A 116 19.61 -9.20 -5.15
C LYS A 116 19.28 -9.61 -3.72
N CYS A 117 19.96 -10.65 -3.24
CA CYS A 117 19.92 -11.06 -1.84
C CYS A 117 20.58 -10.00 -0.94
N ALA A 118 20.42 -10.13 0.38
CA ALA A 118 20.98 -9.20 1.36
C ALA A 118 22.53 -9.13 1.33
N ASP A 119 23.21 -10.21 0.93
CA ASP A 119 24.66 -10.26 0.75
C ASP A 119 25.15 -9.74 -0.61
N GLY A 120 24.23 -9.24 -1.46
CA GLY A 120 24.51 -8.74 -2.80
C GLY A 120 24.56 -9.81 -3.89
N SER A 121 24.42 -11.10 -3.57
CA SER A 121 24.36 -12.17 -4.57
C SER A 121 23.09 -12.06 -5.44
N GLN A 122 23.21 -12.51 -6.70
CA GLN A 122 22.10 -12.43 -7.64
C GLN A 122 21.04 -13.48 -7.34
N TYR A 123 19.80 -13.05 -7.17
CA TYR A 123 18.61 -13.91 -7.01
C TYR A 123 17.83 -14.05 -8.32
N SER A 124 17.53 -12.94 -8.97
CA SER A 124 16.76 -12.84 -10.20
C SER A 124 17.10 -11.55 -10.95
N GLU A 125 16.39 -11.23 -12.02
CA GLU A 125 16.49 -9.92 -12.69
C GLU A 125 15.80 -8.80 -11.91
N GLY A 126 15.01 -9.15 -10.90
CA GLY A 126 14.17 -8.23 -10.14
C GLY A 126 12.83 -7.95 -10.82
N LEU A 127 11.89 -7.44 -10.04
CA LEU A 127 10.57 -7.01 -10.52
C LEU A 127 10.41 -5.51 -10.26
N PRO A 128 10.08 -4.69 -11.29
CA PRO A 128 9.94 -3.25 -11.10
C PRO A 128 8.75 -2.95 -10.19
N ALA A 129 9.03 -2.44 -9.01
CA ALA A 129 8.02 -2.05 -8.05
C ALA A 129 8.55 -1.04 -7.03
N ASN A 130 7.64 -0.32 -6.38
CA ASN A 130 7.92 0.50 -5.22
C ASN A 130 7.45 -0.22 -3.96
N LEU A 131 8.23 -0.15 -2.90
CA LEU A 131 7.90 -0.68 -1.59
C LEU A 131 8.09 0.42 -0.55
N LYS A 132 7.04 0.72 0.20
CA LYS A 132 7.12 1.61 1.36
C LYS A 132 6.94 0.78 2.63
N TYR A 133 7.81 1.00 3.60
CA TYR A 133 7.76 0.38 4.91
C TYR A 133 7.25 1.40 5.91
N TYR A 134 6.29 0.99 6.72
CA TYR A 134 5.74 1.77 7.82
C TYR A 134 5.96 1.02 9.12
N LYS A 135 6.20 1.75 10.18
CA LYS A 135 6.18 1.26 11.54
C LYS A 135 5.08 2.01 12.27
N THR A 136 4.22 1.26 12.98
CA THR A 136 3.24 1.90 13.88
C THR A 136 3.96 2.47 15.09
N ASP A 137 3.56 3.65 15.46
CA ASP A 137 3.97 4.32 16.68
C ASP A 137 2.72 4.74 17.46
N PHE A 138 2.90 5.20 18.69
CA PHE A 138 1.82 5.68 19.54
C PHE A 138 2.05 7.15 19.81
N VAL A 139 1.04 7.95 19.59
CA VAL A 139 1.01 9.34 20.08
C VAL A 139 0.63 9.29 21.56
N ASP A 140 1.37 10.03 22.40
CA ASP A 140 1.09 10.07 23.81
C ASP A 140 -0.19 10.89 24.04
N LYS A 141 -1.24 10.24 24.54
CA LYS A 141 -2.52 10.89 24.82
C LYS A 141 -2.49 11.91 25.97
N GLU A 142 -1.40 11.98 26.72
CA GLU A 142 -1.17 13.00 27.73
C GLU A 142 -0.28 14.15 27.20
N SER A 143 0.06 14.14 25.89
CA SER A 143 0.79 15.24 25.24
C SER A 143 -0.04 16.53 25.28
N GLU A 144 0.59 17.64 25.61
CA GLU A 144 -0.04 18.97 25.53
C GLU A 144 -0.25 19.42 24.06
N GLU A 145 0.42 18.77 23.11
CA GLU A 145 0.39 19.06 21.66
C GLU A 145 -0.13 17.88 20.86
N ILE A 146 -1.09 17.10 21.41
CA ILE A 146 -1.58 15.85 20.79
C ILE A 146 -2.09 16.05 19.36
N TYR A 147 -2.73 17.19 19.10
CA TYR A 147 -3.24 17.50 17.76
C TYR A 147 -2.10 17.67 16.75
N ASP A 148 -1.07 18.41 17.11
CA ASP A 148 0.10 18.64 16.24
C ASP A 148 0.87 17.33 16.01
N ASP A 149 1.02 16.51 17.05
CA ASP A 149 1.62 15.17 16.96
C ASP A 149 0.84 14.26 15.97
N LEU A 150 -0.49 14.32 15.99
CA LEU A 150 -1.36 13.59 15.05
C LEU A 150 -1.25 14.12 13.61
N LEU A 151 -1.21 15.45 13.45
CA LEU A 151 -1.06 16.09 12.14
C LEU A 151 0.25 15.70 11.44
N GLU A 152 1.35 15.57 12.17
CA GLU A 152 2.62 15.11 11.60
C GLU A 152 2.50 13.74 10.90
N HIS A 153 1.63 12.86 11.42
CA HIS A 153 1.42 11.53 10.88
C HIS A 153 0.34 11.46 9.78
N THR A 154 -0.46 12.51 9.60
CA THR A 154 -1.56 12.53 8.61
C THR A 154 -1.06 12.25 7.20
N LYS A 155 0.09 12.78 6.82
CA LYS A 155 0.71 12.56 5.51
C LYS A 155 0.98 11.07 5.26
N GLU A 156 1.53 10.36 6.23
CA GLU A 156 1.82 8.93 6.14
C GLU A 156 0.53 8.11 6.04
N MET A 157 -0.50 8.49 6.77
CA MET A 157 -1.81 7.83 6.74
C MET A 157 -2.48 7.99 5.38
N ILE A 158 -2.47 9.18 4.79
CA ILE A 158 -2.93 9.44 3.41
C ILE A 158 -2.16 8.58 2.42
N GLN A 159 -0.83 8.60 2.49
CA GLN A 159 0.01 7.82 1.60
C GLN A 159 -0.26 6.32 1.70
N LEU A 160 -0.54 5.82 2.91
CA LEU A 160 -0.91 4.42 3.13
C LEU A 160 -2.29 4.11 2.54
N GLN A 161 -3.28 4.93 2.83
CA GLN A 161 -4.67 4.70 2.41
C GLN A 161 -4.85 4.73 0.90
N TYR A 162 -4.20 5.68 0.23
CA TYR A 162 -4.38 5.91 -1.21
C TYR A 162 -3.28 5.26 -2.08
N GLY A 163 -2.24 4.71 -1.46
CA GLY A 163 -1.12 4.07 -2.19
C GLY A 163 -0.32 5.06 -3.03
N VAL A 164 -0.25 6.34 -2.64
CA VAL A 164 0.41 7.43 -3.36
C VAL A 164 1.55 8.03 -2.55
N LYS A 165 2.38 8.84 -3.20
CA LYS A 165 3.37 9.66 -2.52
C LYS A 165 2.89 11.11 -2.54
N VAL A 166 2.62 11.70 -1.39
CA VAL A 166 2.34 13.13 -1.25
C VAL A 166 3.66 13.88 -1.49
N ASP A 167 3.76 14.54 -2.64
CA ASP A 167 4.97 15.21 -3.12
C ASP A 167 4.81 16.72 -3.28
N ASN A 168 3.60 17.23 -2.97
CA ASN A 168 3.21 18.63 -3.14
C ASN A 168 3.40 19.15 -4.59
N GLN A 169 3.27 18.26 -5.55
CA GLN A 169 3.26 18.55 -6.98
C GLN A 169 2.06 17.89 -7.68
N LYS A 170 2.02 16.56 -7.69
CA LYS A 170 0.90 15.78 -8.23
C LYS A 170 -0.13 15.41 -7.19
N TYR A 171 0.34 15.07 -5.99
CA TYR A 171 -0.45 14.74 -4.82
C TYR A 171 -0.15 15.78 -3.75
N ILE A 172 -1.08 16.71 -3.59
CA ILE A 172 -0.94 17.90 -2.74
C ILE A 172 -1.76 17.66 -1.47
N MET A 173 -1.24 18.09 -0.33
CA MET A 173 -1.94 18.06 0.95
C MET A 173 -2.05 19.48 1.46
N ILE A 174 -3.26 19.87 1.89
CA ILE A 174 -3.62 21.19 2.42
C ILE A 174 -4.29 20.98 3.76
N MET A 175 -3.67 21.47 4.82
CA MET A 175 -4.11 21.24 6.19
C MET A 175 -4.81 22.44 6.82
N ASP A 176 -4.51 23.66 6.35
CA ASP A 176 -5.05 24.90 6.90
C ASP A 176 -5.34 25.94 5.81
N ASP A 177 -5.92 27.07 6.23
CA ASP A 177 -6.30 28.15 5.32
C ASP A 177 -5.09 28.85 4.69
N ASP A 178 -3.96 28.96 5.42
CA ASP A 178 -2.73 29.61 4.92
C ASP A 178 -2.11 28.77 3.80
N GLU A 179 -2.10 27.45 3.94
CA GLU A 179 -1.66 26.52 2.87
C GLU A 179 -2.57 26.60 1.65
N MET A 180 -3.89 26.77 1.86
CA MET A 180 -4.84 26.94 0.76
C MET A 180 -4.63 28.25 0.01
N ASP A 181 -4.35 29.34 0.72
CA ASP A 181 -4.06 30.63 0.12
C ASP A 181 -2.75 30.60 -0.70
N GLU A 182 -1.70 29.96 -0.17
CA GLU A 182 -0.45 29.77 -0.91
C GLU A 182 -0.64 28.86 -2.13
N PHE A 183 -1.46 27.82 -2.04
CA PHE A 183 -1.80 26.98 -3.17
C PHE A 183 -2.52 27.76 -4.27
N GLU A 184 -3.53 28.58 -3.94
CA GLU A 184 -4.23 29.45 -4.90
C GLU A 184 -3.28 30.43 -5.57
N LYS A 185 -2.41 31.09 -4.81
CA LYS A 185 -1.45 32.09 -5.28
C LYS A 185 -0.43 31.51 -6.28
N HIS A 186 0.00 30.29 -6.08
CA HIS A 186 0.99 29.60 -6.92
C HIS A 186 0.40 28.56 -7.87
N PHE A 187 -0.93 28.57 -8.05
CA PHE A 187 -1.64 27.54 -8.80
C PHE A 187 -1.10 27.30 -10.20
N ASP A 188 -0.71 28.36 -10.91
CA ASP A 188 -0.18 28.29 -12.30
C ASP A 188 1.19 27.59 -12.39
N GLU A 189 1.88 27.38 -11.27
CA GLU A 189 3.15 26.69 -11.20
C GLU A 189 2.99 25.16 -11.17
N PHE A 190 1.81 24.68 -10.74
CA PHE A 190 1.52 23.25 -10.64
C PHE A 190 1.16 22.69 -12.02
N LYS A 191 1.79 21.57 -12.36
CA LYS A 191 1.51 20.82 -13.58
C LYS A 191 1.08 19.42 -13.21
N ASP A 192 0.03 18.92 -13.90
CA ASP A 192 -0.42 17.53 -13.77
C ASP A 192 -0.86 17.14 -12.34
N ILE A 193 -1.60 18.02 -11.64
CA ILE A 193 -2.20 17.70 -10.35
C ILE A 193 -3.15 16.52 -10.53
N GLU A 194 -2.93 15.44 -9.79
CA GLU A 194 -3.78 14.26 -9.80
C GLU A 194 -4.81 14.28 -8.68
N VAL A 195 -4.40 14.66 -7.46
CA VAL A 195 -5.29 14.74 -6.29
C VAL A 195 -4.83 15.85 -5.35
N VAL A 196 -5.79 16.61 -4.82
CA VAL A 196 -5.60 17.50 -3.69
C VAL A 196 -6.34 16.94 -2.48
N PHE A 197 -5.62 16.65 -1.42
CA PHE A 197 -6.15 16.23 -0.11
C PHE A 197 -6.31 17.47 0.75
N ILE A 198 -7.51 17.73 1.25
CA ILE A 198 -7.83 18.94 2.01
C ILE A 198 -8.42 18.55 3.36
N ASN A 199 -7.93 19.15 4.42
CA ASN A 199 -8.54 19.05 5.74
C ASN A 199 -9.94 19.69 5.68
N GLN A 200 -10.92 19.03 6.32
CA GLN A 200 -12.31 19.52 6.33
C GLN A 200 -12.48 20.88 6.98
N ASP A 201 -11.59 21.26 7.89
CA ASP A 201 -11.64 22.53 8.63
C ASP A 201 -11.16 23.74 7.80
N VAL A 202 -10.60 23.50 6.61
CA VAL A 202 -10.18 24.56 5.67
C VAL A 202 -11.40 25.31 5.12
N LEU A 203 -11.46 26.61 5.36
CA LEU A 203 -12.54 27.48 4.92
C LEU A 203 -12.27 28.01 3.50
N LEU A 204 -12.91 27.40 2.52
CA LEU A 204 -12.72 27.76 1.11
C LEU A 204 -13.46 29.06 0.75
N SER A 205 -12.75 30.00 0.14
CA SER A 205 -13.35 31.15 -0.55
C SER A 205 -14.04 30.73 -1.86
N THR A 206 -14.92 31.58 -2.38
CA THR A 206 -15.59 31.32 -3.67
C THR A 206 -14.61 31.17 -4.85
N SER A 207 -13.44 31.81 -4.81
CA SER A 207 -12.40 31.66 -5.83
C SER A 207 -11.71 30.29 -5.72
N GLN A 208 -11.40 29.86 -4.52
CA GLN A 208 -10.80 28.56 -4.24
C GLN A 208 -11.74 27.39 -4.59
N GLU A 209 -13.03 27.51 -4.26
CA GLU A 209 -14.04 26.53 -4.70
C GLU A 209 -14.07 26.36 -6.22
N LYS A 210 -14.04 27.48 -6.97
CA LYS A 210 -14.01 27.44 -8.44
C LYS A 210 -12.73 26.81 -8.99
N LEU A 211 -11.60 27.10 -8.38
CA LEU A 211 -10.30 26.56 -8.74
C LEU A 211 -10.29 25.04 -8.58
N LEU A 212 -10.86 24.52 -7.48
CA LEU A 212 -10.93 23.11 -7.16
C LEU A 212 -11.98 22.33 -7.97
N GLN A 213 -12.96 22.98 -8.62
CA GLN A 213 -14.06 22.30 -9.35
C GLN A 213 -13.59 21.26 -10.38
N ASN A 214 -12.44 21.49 -11.01
CA ASN A 214 -11.90 20.63 -12.04
C ASN A 214 -10.75 19.72 -11.55
N ILE A 215 -10.48 19.72 -10.25
CA ILE A 215 -9.44 18.94 -9.62
C ILE A 215 -10.07 17.81 -8.82
N ASN A 216 -9.44 16.63 -8.86
CA ASN A 216 -9.87 15.53 -8.02
C ASN A 216 -9.49 15.84 -6.57
N THR A 217 -10.47 16.31 -5.80
CA THR A 217 -10.29 16.69 -4.41
C THR A 217 -10.77 15.58 -3.48
N LYS A 218 -10.04 15.31 -2.41
CA LYS A 218 -10.37 14.37 -1.35
C LYS A 218 -10.30 15.06 -0.01
N ILE A 219 -11.36 14.91 0.76
CA ILE A 219 -11.34 15.36 2.17
C ILE A 219 -10.50 14.37 2.97
N ILE A 220 -9.60 14.88 3.79
CA ILE A 220 -8.82 14.09 4.74
C ILE A 220 -9.80 13.56 5.80
N PRO A 221 -9.85 12.24 6.05
CA PRO A 221 -10.81 11.68 6.97
C PRO A 221 -10.56 12.12 8.42
N ASP A 222 -11.57 12.63 9.09
CA ASP A 222 -11.52 13.01 10.52
C ASP A 222 -11.12 11.84 11.42
N CYS A 223 -11.47 10.62 11.01
CA CYS A 223 -11.13 9.42 11.77
C CYS A 223 -9.63 9.18 11.94
N TYR A 224 -8.76 9.99 11.33
CA TYR A 224 -7.33 9.91 11.56
C TYR A 224 -6.91 10.49 12.91
N PHE A 225 -7.74 11.35 13.50
CA PHE A 225 -7.44 12.01 14.79
C PHE A 225 -8.66 12.19 15.70
N ASP A 226 -9.89 12.11 15.19
CA ASP A 226 -11.11 12.37 15.96
C ASP A 226 -11.31 11.43 17.16
N PHE A 227 -10.96 10.17 17.00
CA PHE A 227 -11.18 9.19 18.05
C PHE A 227 -10.30 9.47 19.28
N GLU A 228 -9.03 9.68 19.04
CA GLU A 228 -8.03 9.98 20.08
C GLU A 228 -8.31 11.31 20.76
N LEU A 229 -8.66 12.35 20.00
CA LEU A 229 -9.01 13.67 20.52
C LEU A 229 -10.29 13.63 21.38
N ARG A 230 -11.27 12.80 21.03
CA ARG A 230 -12.47 12.58 21.86
C ARG A 230 -12.16 11.83 23.15
N GLU A 231 -11.27 10.85 23.13
CA GLU A 231 -10.87 10.11 24.34
C GLU A 231 -10.18 11.01 25.36
N VAL A 232 -9.39 11.99 24.92
CA VAL A 232 -8.75 12.98 25.80
C VAL A 232 -9.62 14.20 26.10
N GLY A 233 -10.81 14.30 25.48
CA GLY A 233 -11.78 15.37 25.74
C GLY A 233 -11.52 16.67 24.98
N GLU A 234 -10.69 16.63 23.94
CA GLU A 234 -10.38 17.78 23.08
C GLU A 234 -11.44 18.01 21.99
N LEU A 235 -12.17 16.98 21.61
CA LEU A 235 -13.34 17.07 20.74
C LEU A 235 -14.62 16.65 21.48
N TRP A 236 -15.71 17.38 21.22
CA TRP A 236 -17.05 17.20 21.84
C TRP A 236 -18.00 16.39 20.94
#